data_c5ce9e3557af84b0be988669fdc6e6e5
#
_entry.id   c5ce9e3557af84b0be988669fdc6e6e5
#
_cell.length_a   1.000
_cell.length_b   1.000
_cell.length_c   1.000
_cell.angle_alpha   90.00
_cell.angle_beta   90.00
_cell.angle_gamma   90.00
#
_symmetry.space_group_name_H-M   'P 1'
#
loop_
_entity.id
_entity.type
_entity.pdbx_description
1 polymer ?
#
loop_
_entity_poly.entity_id
_entity_poly.type
_entity_poly.pdbx_seq_one_letter_code
_entity_poly.pdbx_strand_id
1 'polypeptide(L)'
;MKKILFVTHNGRFLVQFELNDIRILQDMGYEVHCATNFKGESMRVDAEQTLKEHGVICHQIDIERSPLKMWQNTRAYSQLKSLLRSWDFAGVHCHTPMGGVVGRLAASATHTAPVIYTAHGFHFYKGCPLKNRLIYQTAETFLARYTDAQITINQEDFAAAQKFPLRGKAYYEPGIGVDVKKISSVQVDRATKRAELGIPQDALVFITVGELIPRKNQEFLIRAFSNANLTNAHLLICGSGREKEHLEQRMQELKVAEKVHLLGFRRDVYELLKCSDVFVFPSKQEGLPVALMEAMAAGLPCIASRIRGNVDLLENSRYLFEPADESELCQLLKDVANGVQIEQECAQNREMLKRYDTENVSEYMKCVYMEVLIGEKE
;
A
#
# COMPACT_ATOMS: atom_id res chain seq x y z
N MET A 1 11.12 22.78 20.81
CA MET A 1 10.54 21.48 20.42
C MET A 1 11.50 20.83 19.43
N LYS A 2 11.84 19.55 19.55
CA LYS A 2 12.65 18.84 18.56
C LYS A 2 11.88 18.76 17.25
N LYS A 3 12.56 18.82 16.10
CA LYS A 3 11.96 18.82 14.78
C LYS A 3 12.30 17.55 14.03
N ILE A 4 11.34 17.00 13.28
CA ILE A 4 11.58 15.87 12.39
C ILE A 4 11.07 16.17 10.99
N LEU A 5 11.82 15.74 9.96
CA LEU A 5 11.53 16.03 8.57
C LEU A 5 11.11 14.76 7.83
N PHE A 6 9.90 14.72 7.30
CA PHE A 6 9.45 13.72 6.33
C PHE A 6 9.86 14.14 4.91
N VAL A 7 10.43 13.20 4.14
CA VAL A 7 10.85 13.45 2.76
C VAL A 7 10.20 12.43 1.82
N THR A 8 9.42 12.91 0.86
CA THR A 8 8.75 12.07 -0.15
C THR A 8 8.66 12.80 -1.50
N HIS A 9 8.37 12.06 -2.58
CA HIS A 9 8.26 12.68 -3.90
C HIS A 9 6.92 13.39 -4.15
N ASN A 10 5.86 13.11 -3.38
CA ASN A 10 4.60 13.85 -3.44
C ASN A 10 3.89 13.86 -2.08
N GLY A 11 3.11 14.93 -1.80
CA GLY A 11 2.42 15.16 -0.54
C GLY A 11 1.24 14.20 -0.31
N ARG A 12 0.56 13.76 -1.37
CA ARG A 12 -0.56 12.81 -1.27
C ARG A 12 -0.15 11.49 -0.63
N PHE A 13 1.11 11.09 -0.83
CA PHE A 13 1.64 9.88 -0.20
C PHE A 13 1.59 10.01 1.34
N LEU A 14 2.00 11.14 1.89
CA LEU A 14 1.94 11.39 3.33
C LEU A 14 0.51 11.39 3.86
N VAL A 15 -0.41 12.06 3.16
CA VAL A 15 -1.83 12.08 3.54
C VAL A 15 -2.44 10.68 3.52
N GLN A 16 -2.05 9.86 2.56
CA GLN A 16 -2.65 8.53 2.38
C GLN A 16 -2.08 7.48 3.32
N PHE A 17 -0.79 7.58 3.67
CA PHE A 17 -0.07 6.48 4.31
C PHE A 17 0.64 6.85 5.62
N GLU A 18 0.94 8.14 5.88
CA GLU A 18 1.85 8.52 6.96
C GLU A 18 1.21 9.41 8.04
N LEU A 19 -0.10 9.71 7.96
CA LEU A 19 -0.76 10.55 8.97
C LEU A 19 -0.71 9.94 10.37
N ASN A 20 -0.67 8.61 10.47
CA ASN A 20 -0.54 7.93 11.74
C ASN A 20 0.86 8.15 12.35
N ASP A 21 1.91 7.98 11.57
CA ASP A 21 3.29 8.21 11.98
C ASP A 21 3.55 9.67 12.35
N ILE A 22 2.97 10.59 11.59
CA ILE A 22 3.00 12.03 11.89
C ILE A 22 2.40 12.28 13.28
N ARG A 23 1.23 11.70 13.57
CA ARG A 23 0.56 11.84 14.89
C ARG A 23 1.40 11.24 16.01
N ILE A 24 1.96 10.04 15.83
CA ILE A 24 2.83 9.40 16.84
C ILE A 24 3.98 10.35 17.21
N LEU A 25 4.65 10.94 16.23
CA LEU A 25 5.76 11.86 16.47
C LEU A 25 5.32 13.17 17.16
N GLN A 26 4.14 13.70 16.80
CA GLN A 26 3.55 14.86 17.45
C GLN A 26 3.22 14.55 18.92
N ASP A 27 2.65 13.38 19.20
CA ASP A 27 2.36 12.92 20.58
C ASP A 27 3.65 12.70 21.39
N MET A 28 4.76 12.34 20.73
CA MET A 28 6.10 12.30 21.33
C MET A 28 6.75 13.69 21.52
N GLY A 29 6.06 14.77 21.16
CA GLY A 29 6.51 16.15 21.34
C GLY A 29 7.42 16.68 20.22
N TYR A 30 7.40 16.07 19.03
CA TYR A 30 8.11 16.59 17.86
C TYR A 30 7.26 17.59 17.06
N GLU A 31 7.90 18.64 16.55
CA GLU A 31 7.36 19.47 15.48
C GLU A 31 7.63 18.78 14.15
N VAL A 32 6.57 18.39 13.45
CA VAL A 32 6.69 17.64 12.21
C VAL A 32 6.69 18.54 10.99
N HIS A 33 7.73 18.40 10.18
CA HIS A 33 7.88 19.06 8.89
C HIS A 33 7.80 18.04 7.76
N CYS A 34 7.41 18.48 6.56
CA CYS A 34 7.56 17.68 5.35
C CYS A 34 8.20 18.46 4.21
N ALA A 35 9.06 17.80 3.45
CA ALA A 35 9.65 18.30 2.22
C ALA A 35 9.23 17.41 1.05
N THR A 36 8.43 17.96 0.14
CA THR A 36 7.80 17.20 -0.94
C THR A 36 7.44 18.10 -2.13
N ASN A 37 7.06 17.49 -3.26
CA ASN A 37 6.55 18.22 -4.41
C ASN A 37 5.02 18.27 -4.36
N PHE A 38 4.48 19.45 -4.12
CA PHE A 38 3.04 19.71 -4.15
C PHE A 38 2.54 20.14 -5.55
N LYS A 39 3.46 20.44 -6.48
CA LYS A 39 3.12 20.88 -7.83
C LYS A 39 2.64 19.70 -8.67
N GLY A 40 1.55 19.89 -9.41
CA GLY A 40 1.02 18.87 -10.33
C GLY A 40 0.20 17.76 -9.64
N GLU A 41 -0.15 17.92 -8.37
CA GLU A 41 -1.14 17.07 -7.72
C GLU A 41 -2.53 17.30 -8.34
N SER A 42 -3.29 16.21 -8.55
CA SER A 42 -4.63 16.34 -9.11
C SER A 42 -5.55 17.08 -8.13
N MET A 43 -6.46 17.91 -8.63
CA MET A 43 -7.40 18.75 -7.86
C MET A 43 -8.29 18.00 -6.84
N ARG A 44 -8.22 16.67 -6.74
CA ARG A 44 -9.11 15.89 -5.87
C ARG A 44 -8.72 15.90 -4.39
N VAL A 45 -7.45 16.14 -4.07
CA VAL A 45 -6.95 16.25 -2.69
C VAL A 45 -5.88 17.31 -2.67
N ASP A 46 -6.14 18.39 -1.94
CA ASP A 46 -5.11 19.37 -1.59
C ASP A 46 -4.29 18.80 -0.43
N ALA A 47 -3.22 18.10 -0.78
CA ALA A 47 -2.39 17.43 0.21
C ALA A 47 -1.65 18.43 1.11
N GLU A 48 -1.27 19.61 0.58
CA GLU A 48 -0.62 20.64 1.37
C GLU A 48 -1.57 21.19 2.42
N GLN A 49 -2.81 21.50 2.04
CA GLN A 49 -3.82 21.98 2.98
C GLN A 49 -4.14 20.93 4.04
N THR A 50 -4.35 19.69 3.63
CA THR A 50 -4.62 18.58 4.56
C THR A 50 -3.49 18.40 5.57
N LEU A 51 -2.23 18.41 5.14
CA LEU A 51 -1.09 18.28 6.05
C LEU A 51 -0.98 19.46 7.03
N LYS A 52 -1.24 20.69 6.58
CA LYS A 52 -1.29 21.88 7.45
C LYS A 52 -2.40 21.76 8.50
N GLU A 53 -3.57 21.24 8.14
CA GLU A 53 -4.68 20.99 9.08
C GLU A 53 -4.29 19.95 10.15
N HIS A 54 -3.38 19.02 9.83
CA HIS A 54 -2.77 18.10 10.78
C HIS A 54 -1.53 18.66 11.50
N GLY A 55 -1.29 19.97 11.42
CA GLY A 55 -0.18 20.63 12.13
C GLY A 55 1.21 20.39 11.55
N VAL A 56 1.32 19.97 10.28
CA VAL A 56 2.59 19.72 9.60
C VAL A 56 3.09 21.00 8.91
N ILE A 57 4.37 21.34 9.09
CA ILE A 57 5.02 22.45 8.39
C ILE A 57 5.49 21.97 7.01
N CYS A 58 4.90 22.51 5.97
CA CYS A 58 5.11 22.07 4.59
C CYS A 58 6.20 22.87 3.88
N HIS A 59 7.16 22.16 3.25
CA HIS A 59 8.22 22.74 2.43
C HIS A 59 8.13 22.18 1.00
N GLN A 60 7.95 23.07 0.02
CA GLN A 60 7.99 22.71 -1.39
C GLN A 60 9.42 22.44 -1.85
N ILE A 61 9.68 21.24 -2.41
CA ILE A 61 10.88 20.90 -3.15
C ILE A 61 10.52 20.30 -4.51
N ASP A 62 11.39 20.42 -5.50
CA ASP A 62 11.10 20.00 -6.88
C ASP A 62 11.47 18.52 -7.14
N ILE A 63 11.22 17.65 -6.18
CA ILE A 63 11.51 16.22 -6.27
C ILE A 63 10.53 15.51 -7.21
N GLU A 64 11.06 14.64 -8.06
CA GLU A 64 10.30 13.93 -9.07
C GLU A 64 10.33 12.41 -8.86
N ARG A 65 9.25 11.73 -9.23
CA ARG A 65 9.14 10.27 -9.11
C ARG A 65 10.17 9.52 -9.97
N SER A 66 10.43 10.04 -11.18
CA SER A 66 11.31 9.39 -12.15
C SER A 66 12.78 9.73 -11.89
N PRO A 67 13.67 8.73 -11.76
CA PRO A 67 15.11 8.99 -11.65
C PRO A 67 15.70 9.61 -12.93
N LEU A 68 15.02 9.48 -14.08
CA LEU A 68 15.45 10.08 -15.33
C LEU A 68 15.30 11.61 -15.37
N LYS A 69 14.50 12.18 -14.48
CA LYS A 69 14.39 13.63 -14.30
C LYS A 69 15.54 14.16 -13.43
N MET A 70 16.76 13.92 -13.89
CA MET A 70 17.98 14.17 -13.12
C MET A 70 18.13 15.63 -12.70
N TRP A 71 17.81 16.57 -13.57
CA TRP A 71 17.93 18.00 -13.29
C TRP A 71 17.02 18.45 -12.13
N GLN A 72 15.75 18.02 -12.18
CA GLN A 72 14.80 18.33 -11.12
C GLN A 72 15.22 17.68 -9.80
N ASN A 73 15.64 16.43 -9.82
CA ASN A 73 16.09 15.73 -8.61
C ASN A 73 17.40 16.29 -8.04
N THR A 74 18.32 16.79 -8.86
CA THR A 74 19.53 17.52 -8.40
C THR A 74 19.15 18.85 -7.75
N ARG A 75 18.16 19.55 -8.33
CA ARG A 75 17.61 20.78 -7.74
C ARG A 75 16.94 20.48 -6.40
N ALA A 76 16.12 19.44 -6.32
CA ALA A 76 15.48 18.99 -5.09
C ALA A 76 16.51 18.64 -4.01
N TYR A 77 17.61 17.96 -4.38
CA TYR A 77 18.72 17.69 -3.46
C TYR A 77 19.33 18.98 -2.89
N SER A 78 19.57 19.98 -3.74
CA SER A 78 20.12 21.27 -3.30
C SER A 78 19.15 22.04 -2.40
N GLN A 79 17.84 22.02 -2.73
CA GLN A 79 16.80 22.63 -1.91
C GLN A 79 16.70 21.95 -0.54
N LEU A 80 16.68 20.60 -0.52
CA LEU A 80 16.63 19.83 0.73
C LEU A 80 17.86 20.04 1.60
N LYS A 81 19.06 20.07 0.99
CA LYS A 81 20.31 20.38 1.70
C LYS A 81 20.31 21.78 2.31
N SER A 82 19.74 22.77 1.62
CA SER A 82 19.58 24.13 2.17
C SER A 82 18.60 24.12 3.34
N LEU A 83 17.47 23.41 3.21
CA LEU A 83 16.48 23.27 4.27
C LEU A 83 17.08 22.63 5.53
N LEU A 84 17.80 21.52 5.38
CA LEU A 84 18.46 20.82 6.49
C LEU A 84 19.53 21.67 7.20
N ARG A 85 20.13 22.64 6.52
CA ARG A 85 21.09 23.61 7.13
C ARG A 85 20.42 24.78 7.83
N SER A 86 19.19 25.14 7.40
CA SER A 86 18.47 26.28 7.98
C SER A 86 17.64 25.93 9.21
N TRP A 87 17.44 24.64 9.46
CA TRP A 87 16.68 24.13 10.60
C TRP A 87 17.47 23.06 11.35
N ASP A 88 17.35 23.04 12.67
CA ASP A 88 17.95 22.00 13.51
C ASP A 88 16.99 20.81 13.62
N PHE A 89 17.07 19.88 12.66
CA PHE A 89 16.26 18.66 12.67
C PHE A 89 16.92 17.59 13.53
N ALA A 90 16.14 16.99 14.42
CA ALA A 90 16.52 15.86 15.26
C ALA A 90 16.51 14.52 14.49
N GLY A 91 16.08 14.51 13.23
CA GLY A 91 16.08 13.35 12.36
C GLY A 91 15.35 13.59 11.04
N VAL A 92 15.56 12.68 10.09
CA VAL A 92 14.92 12.69 8.77
C VAL A 92 14.28 11.33 8.53
N HIS A 93 12.97 11.32 8.19
CA HIS A 93 12.26 10.12 7.79
C HIS A 93 11.93 10.19 6.29
N CYS A 94 12.54 9.30 5.53
CA CYS A 94 12.42 9.26 4.07
C CYS A 94 11.42 8.19 3.64
N HIS A 95 10.59 8.53 2.65
CA HIS A 95 9.63 7.62 2.04
C HIS A 95 9.74 7.69 0.52
N THR A 96 9.23 6.68 -0.16
CA THR A 96 9.28 6.54 -1.62
C THR A 96 10.71 6.43 -2.19
N PRO A 97 10.92 5.80 -3.35
CA PRO A 97 12.28 5.56 -3.86
C PRO A 97 13.10 6.83 -4.04
N MET A 98 12.54 7.86 -4.70
CA MET A 98 13.28 9.10 -4.92
C MET A 98 13.38 9.97 -3.66
N GLY A 99 12.37 9.96 -2.79
CA GLY A 99 12.47 10.58 -1.46
C GLY A 99 13.58 9.93 -0.64
N GLY A 100 13.69 8.61 -0.68
CA GLY A 100 14.78 7.86 -0.06
C GLY A 100 16.16 8.19 -0.64
N VAL A 101 16.31 8.33 -1.96
CA VAL A 101 17.59 8.73 -2.58
C VAL A 101 17.99 10.13 -2.17
N VAL A 102 17.11 11.11 -2.42
CA VAL A 102 17.41 12.54 -2.20
C VAL A 102 17.56 12.82 -0.70
N GLY A 103 16.69 12.26 0.14
CA GLY A 103 16.71 12.46 1.59
C GLY A 103 17.97 11.91 2.25
N ARG A 104 18.31 10.64 2.00
CA ARG A 104 19.51 10.00 2.57
C ARG A 104 20.80 10.70 2.16
N LEU A 105 20.93 11.11 0.88
CA LEU A 105 22.10 11.83 0.40
C LEU A 105 22.18 13.25 0.98
N ALA A 106 21.08 13.99 1.07
CA ALA A 106 21.07 15.33 1.63
C ALA A 106 21.37 15.33 3.13
N ALA A 107 20.75 14.41 3.89
CA ALA A 107 21.01 14.24 5.32
C ALA A 107 22.47 13.86 5.60
N SER A 108 23.05 12.95 4.80
CA SER A 108 24.48 12.60 4.90
C SER A 108 25.39 13.82 4.65
N ALA A 109 25.07 14.63 3.63
CA ALA A 109 25.87 15.81 3.27
C ALA A 109 25.74 16.99 4.26
N THR A 110 24.75 16.94 5.15
CA THR A 110 24.53 17.95 6.21
C THR A 110 24.80 17.42 7.61
N HIS A 111 25.19 16.14 7.72
CA HIS A 111 25.39 15.43 8.98
C HIS A 111 24.14 15.40 9.87
N THR A 112 22.94 15.45 9.25
CA THR A 112 21.67 15.31 9.94
C THR A 112 21.41 13.82 10.22
N ALA A 113 21.24 13.45 11.47
CA ALA A 113 21.00 12.07 11.91
C ALA A 113 20.06 12.05 13.13
N PRO A 114 19.34 10.94 13.38
CA PRO A 114 19.29 9.74 12.55
C PRO A 114 18.51 9.89 11.23
N VAL A 115 18.78 9.00 10.29
CA VAL A 115 18.08 8.87 9.01
C VAL A 115 17.30 7.58 9.00
N ILE A 116 15.97 7.71 8.93
CA ILE A 116 15.02 6.62 8.82
C ILE A 116 14.58 6.54 7.36
N TYR A 117 14.46 5.33 6.82
CA TYR A 117 13.88 5.12 5.50
C TYR A 117 12.86 3.99 5.51
N THR A 118 11.59 4.30 5.25
CA THR A 118 10.53 3.30 5.05
C THR A 118 10.38 2.95 3.59
N ALA A 119 10.65 1.68 3.24
CA ALA A 119 10.43 1.12 1.92
C ALA A 119 9.07 0.45 1.84
N HIS A 120 8.14 1.05 1.09
CA HIS A 120 6.79 0.51 0.86
C HIS A 120 6.74 -0.57 -0.23
N GLY A 121 7.87 -1.19 -0.50
CA GLY A 121 8.07 -2.27 -1.45
C GLY A 121 9.27 -1.99 -2.35
N PHE A 122 10.34 -2.78 -2.21
CA PHE A 122 11.50 -2.65 -3.08
C PHE A 122 11.14 -2.96 -4.54
N HIS A 123 11.85 -2.32 -5.48
CA HIS A 123 11.69 -2.56 -6.91
C HIS A 123 12.46 -3.80 -7.40
N PHE A 124 13.12 -4.49 -6.50
CA PHE A 124 13.73 -5.80 -6.70
C PHE A 124 13.03 -6.80 -5.75
N TYR A 125 12.40 -7.78 -6.29
CA TYR A 125 11.59 -8.79 -5.60
C TYR A 125 11.70 -10.12 -6.34
N LYS A 126 11.23 -11.21 -5.74
CA LYS A 126 11.23 -12.53 -6.37
C LYS A 126 10.39 -12.49 -7.66
N GLY A 127 11.03 -12.85 -8.78
CA GLY A 127 10.39 -12.81 -10.11
C GLY A 127 10.52 -11.48 -10.86
N CYS A 128 11.13 -10.43 -10.29
CA CYS A 128 11.37 -9.20 -11.04
C CYS A 128 12.44 -9.41 -12.14
N PRO A 129 12.42 -8.58 -13.22
CA PRO A 129 13.45 -8.62 -14.25
C PRO A 129 14.85 -8.43 -13.68
N LEU A 130 15.83 -9.23 -14.15
CA LEU A 130 17.23 -9.17 -13.66
C LEU A 130 17.83 -7.77 -13.72
N LYS A 131 17.52 -6.99 -14.77
CA LYS A 131 17.95 -5.60 -14.91
C LYS A 131 17.45 -4.74 -13.76
N ASN A 132 16.18 -4.87 -13.39
CA ASN A 132 15.60 -4.13 -12.26
C ASN A 132 16.27 -4.54 -10.95
N ARG A 133 16.44 -5.84 -10.76
CA ARG A 133 17.12 -6.37 -9.57
C ARG A 133 18.51 -5.77 -9.41
N LEU A 134 19.33 -5.80 -10.47
CA LEU A 134 20.69 -5.28 -10.43
C LEU A 134 20.72 -3.78 -10.10
N ILE A 135 19.91 -2.97 -10.79
CA ILE A 135 19.89 -1.51 -10.63
C ILE A 135 19.40 -1.13 -9.23
N TYR A 136 18.20 -1.59 -8.86
CA TYR A 136 17.57 -1.15 -7.61
C TYR A 136 18.21 -1.75 -6.37
N GLN A 137 18.62 -3.01 -6.41
CA GLN A 137 19.32 -3.63 -5.28
C GLN A 137 20.68 -2.99 -5.03
N THR A 138 21.44 -2.69 -6.09
CA THR A 138 22.73 -1.99 -5.96
C THR A 138 22.54 -0.57 -5.39
N ALA A 139 21.53 0.17 -5.89
CA ALA A 139 21.22 1.51 -5.39
C ALA A 139 20.84 1.49 -3.91
N GLU A 140 19.94 0.58 -3.50
CA GLU A 140 19.52 0.44 -2.09
C GLU A 140 20.69 -0.01 -1.20
N THR A 141 21.49 -0.97 -1.63
CA THR A 141 22.70 -1.41 -0.89
C THR A 141 23.71 -0.26 -0.70
N PHE A 142 23.87 0.58 -1.72
CA PHE A 142 24.76 1.77 -1.61
C PHE A 142 24.20 2.79 -0.62
N LEU A 143 22.90 3.11 -0.72
CA LEU A 143 22.23 4.12 0.10
C LEU A 143 22.02 3.68 1.56
N ALA A 144 22.00 2.38 1.80
CA ALA A 144 21.91 1.80 3.14
C ALA A 144 23.01 2.29 4.09
N ARG A 145 24.20 2.61 3.56
CA ARG A 145 25.32 3.19 4.33
C ARG A 145 25.01 4.56 4.95
N TYR A 146 23.95 5.21 4.50
CA TYR A 146 23.48 6.50 5.00
C TYR A 146 22.18 6.37 5.80
N THR A 147 21.80 5.15 6.19
CA THR A 147 20.53 4.85 6.83
C THR A 147 20.75 4.28 8.22
N ASP A 148 20.19 4.91 9.25
CA ASP A 148 20.25 4.43 10.63
C ASP A 148 19.13 3.42 10.93
N ALA A 149 17.95 3.63 10.37
CA ALA A 149 16.83 2.70 10.49
C ALA A 149 16.20 2.45 9.11
N GLN A 150 16.28 1.19 8.65
CA GLN A 150 15.61 0.74 7.43
C GLN A 150 14.32 0.02 7.81
N ILE A 151 13.17 0.63 7.52
CA ILE A 151 11.86 0.04 7.78
C ILE A 151 11.34 -0.61 6.50
N THR A 152 10.77 -1.80 6.60
CA THR A 152 10.14 -2.52 5.50
C THR A 152 8.80 -3.09 5.95
N ILE A 153 7.85 -3.19 5.03
CA ILE A 153 6.46 -3.54 5.32
C ILE A 153 6.06 -4.96 4.90
N ASN A 154 7.00 -5.77 4.46
CA ASN A 154 6.80 -7.19 4.13
C ASN A 154 8.05 -8.01 4.44
N GLN A 155 7.88 -9.32 4.62
CA GLN A 155 8.95 -10.23 5.04
C GLN A 155 10.06 -10.40 3.99
N GLU A 156 9.71 -10.39 2.69
CA GLU A 156 10.71 -10.51 1.62
C GLU A 156 11.68 -9.32 1.62
N ASP A 157 11.14 -8.11 1.73
CA ASP A 157 11.94 -6.88 1.78
C ASP A 157 12.72 -6.80 3.10
N PHE A 158 12.15 -7.25 4.22
CA PHE A 158 12.85 -7.30 5.50
C PHE A 158 14.06 -8.22 5.45
N ALA A 159 13.90 -9.43 4.92
CA ALA A 159 15.00 -10.37 4.75
C ALA A 159 16.10 -9.84 3.83
N ALA A 160 15.76 -9.00 2.86
CA ALA A 160 16.73 -8.30 2.02
C ALA A 160 17.42 -7.15 2.79
N ALA A 161 16.66 -6.34 3.52
CA ALA A 161 17.17 -5.19 4.27
C ALA A 161 18.14 -5.59 5.40
N GLN A 162 17.92 -6.74 6.04
CA GLN A 162 18.83 -7.30 7.04
C GLN A 162 20.25 -7.55 6.52
N LYS A 163 20.42 -7.67 5.19
CA LYS A 163 21.73 -7.91 4.54
C LYS A 163 22.41 -6.62 4.08
N PHE A 164 21.75 -5.48 4.24
CA PHE A 164 22.30 -4.20 3.83
C PHE A 164 23.33 -3.66 4.84
N PRO A 165 24.34 -2.91 4.39
CA PRO A 165 25.33 -2.28 5.26
C PRO A 165 24.77 -1.00 5.93
N LEU A 166 23.73 -1.18 6.75
CA LEU A 166 23.10 -0.08 7.50
C LEU A 166 24.07 0.46 8.58
N ARG A 167 23.90 1.74 8.95
CA ARG A 167 24.56 2.32 10.14
C ARG A 167 23.93 1.81 11.45
N GLY A 168 22.62 1.55 11.43
CA GLY A 168 21.87 0.95 12.52
C GLY A 168 21.32 -0.42 12.14
N LYS A 169 19.99 -0.58 12.14
CA LYS A 169 19.37 -1.87 11.84
C LYS A 169 18.12 -1.79 10.95
N ALA A 170 17.69 -2.95 10.46
CA ALA A 170 16.43 -3.11 9.77
C ALA A 170 15.31 -3.40 10.76
N TYR A 171 14.11 -2.84 10.48
CA TYR A 171 12.86 -3.06 11.21
C TYR A 171 11.80 -3.61 10.28
N TYR A 172 10.96 -4.48 10.79
CA TYR A 172 9.78 -4.96 10.09
C TYR A 172 8.53 -4.32 10.69
N GLU A 173 7.91 -3.44 9.92
CA GLU A 173 6.64 -2.81 10.27
C GLU A 173 5.50 -3.58 9.58
N PRO A 174 4.41 -3.93 10.28
CA PRO A 174 3.24 -4.55 9.66
C PRO A 174 2.40 -3.58 8.78
N GLY A 175 3.07 -2.74 7.98
CA GLY A 175 2.46 -1.73 7.12
C GLY A 175 1.85 -0.57 7.89
N ILE A 176 0.99 0.20 7.22
CA ILE A 176 0.31 1.37 7.81
C ILE A 176 -0.84 0.99 8.75
N GLY A 177 -1.12 -0.30 8.89
CA GLY A 177 -2.26 -0.80 9.64
C GLY A 177 -3.61 -0.62 8.92
N VAL A 178 -4.63 -1.26 9.47
CA VAL A 178 -6.02 -1.13 9.08
C VAL A 178 -6.89 -1.01 10.33
N ASP A 179 -7.86 -0.10 10.32
CA ASP A 179 -8.81 0.07 11.44
C ASP A 179 -9.84 -1.06 11.41
N VAL A 180 -9.48 -2.18 12.04
CA VAL A 180 -10.30 -3.40 12.06
C VAL A 180 -11.64 -3.15 12.74
N LYS A 181 -11.66 -2.35 13.83
CA LYS A 181 -12.89 -2.04 14.57
C LYS A 181 -13.85 -1.24 13.71
N LYS A 182 -13.37 -0.20 13.05
CA LYS A 182 -14.17 0.65 12.16
C LYS A 182 -14.77 -0.16 11.02
N ILE A 183 -13.98 -0.96 10.33
CA ILE A 183 -14.46 -1.73 9.16
C ILE A 183 -15.43 -2.83 9.58
N SER A 184 -15.10 -3.59 10.64
CA SER A 184 -15.96 -4.68 11.11
C SER A 184 -17.32 -4.18 11.61
N SER A 185 -17.38 -2.98 12.20
CA SER A 185 -18.61 -2.38 12.75
C SER A 185 -19.55 -1.79 11.69
N VAL A 186 -19.11 -1.67 10.43
CA VAL A 186 -19.97 -1.15 9.36
C VAL A 186 -21.22 -2.02 9.20
N GLN A 187 -22.37 -1.39 9.36
CA GLN A 187 -23.67 -2.01 9.12
C GLN A 187 -24.17 -1.64 7.73
N VAL A 188 -24.65 -2.61 6.98
CA VAL A 188 -25.21 -2.41 5.66
C VAL A 188 -26.43 -3.31 5.47
N ASP A 189 -27.48 -2.76 4.93
CA ASP A 189 -28.58 -3.57 4.38
C ASP A 189 -28.12 -4.13 3.02
N ARG A 190 -27.69 -5.39 3.04
CA ARG A 190 -27.21 -6.10 1.83
C ARG A 190 -28.24 -6.10 0.72
N ALA A 191 -29.53 -6.25 1.06
CA ALA A 191 -30.59 -6.31 0.08
C ALA A 191 -30.76 -4.98 -0.65
N THR A 192 -30.82 -3.88 0.09
CA THR A 192 -30.87 -2.53 -0.48
C THR A 192 -29.63 -2.21 -1.31
N LYS A 193 -28.42 -2.49 -0.78
CA LYS A 193 -27.17 -2.19 -1.49
C LYS A 193 -27.03 -3.01 -2.78
N ARG A 194 -27.40 -4.29 -2.79
CA ARG A 194 -27.41 -5.13 -3.99
C ARG A 194 -28.43 -4.64 -5.02
N ALA A 195 -29.62 -4.22 -4.58
CA ALA A 195 -30.63 -3.64 -5.46
C ALA A 195 -30.14 -2.33 -6.13
N GLU A 196 -29.45 -1.44 -5.39
CA GLU A 196 -28.82 -0.22 -5.94
C GLU A 196 -27.80 -0.55 -7.04
N LEU A 197 -27.13 -1.69 -6.95
CA LEU A 197 -26.11 -2.14 -7.91
C LEU A 197 -26.69 -2.99 -9.04
N GLY A 198 -28.01 -3.27 -9.04
CA GLY A 198 -28.65 -4.14 -10.01
C GLY A 198 -28.25 -5.61 -9.89
N ILE A 199 -27.89 -6.06 -8.68
CA ILE A 199 -27.42 -7.42 -8.41
C ILE A 199 -28.57 -8.23 -7.77
N PRO A 200 -28.87 -9.46 -8.28
CA PRO A 200 -29.83 -10.36 -7.65
C PRO A 200 -29.45 -10.70 -6.20
N GLN A 201 -30.45 -10.87 -5.34
CA GLN A 201 -30.22 -11.10 -3.91
C GLN A 201 -29.52 -12.43 -3.61
N ASP A 202 -29.76 -13.44 -4.43
CA ASP A 202 -29.21 -14.79 -4.35
C ASP A 202 -27.90 -14.98 -5.16
N ALA A 203 -27.44 -13.94 -5.84
CA ALA A 203 -26.20 -14.01 -6.62
C ALA A 203 -24.95 -14.09 -5.71
N LEU A 204 -23.97 -14.88 -6.15
CA LEU A 204 -22.62 -14.86 -5.59
C LEU A 204 -21.85 -13.61 -6.09
N VAL A 205 -21.37 -12.78 -5.17
CA VAL A 205 -20.75 -11.51 -5.49
C VAL A 205 -19.26 -11.53 -5.17
N PHE A 206 -18.44 -11.53 -6.22
CA PHE A 206 -17.01 -11.29 -6.12
C PHE A 206 -16.73 -9.78 -6.17
N ILE A 207 -15.73 -9.33 -5.44
CA ILE A 207 -15.30 -7.93 -5.45
C ILE A 207 -13.79 -7.80 -5.50
N THR A 208 -13.30 -6.81 -6.24
CA THR A 208 -11.90 -6.34 -6.18
C THR A 208 -11.85 -4.82 -6.05
N VAL A 209 -10.86 -4.33 -5.29
CA VAL A 209 -10.68 -2.89 -5.02
C VAL A 209 -9.26 -2.49 -5.37
N GLY A 210 -9.10 -1.44 -6.18
CA GLY A 210 -7.80 -0.90 -6.52
C GLY A 210 -7.79 -0.01 -7.76
N GLU A 211 -6.73 0.74 -7.94
CA GLU A 211 -6.52 1.58 -9.11
C GLU A 211 -6.57 0.73 -10.40
N LEU A 212 -7.22 1.22 -11.46
CA LEU A 212 -7.29 0.53 -12.74
C LEU A 212 -6.01 0.76 -13.54
N ILE A 213 -4.99 -0.04 -13.24
CA ILE A 213 -3.66 -0.01 -13.86
C ILE A 213 -3.15 -1.43 -14.13
N PRO A 214 -2.22 -1.63 -15.09
CA PRO A 214 -1.74 -2.97 -15.48
C PRO A 214 -1.20 -3.82 -14.33
N ARG A 215 -0.65 -3.20 -13.29
CA ARG A 215 -0.11 -3.87 -12.11
C ARG A 215 -1.19 -4.55 -11.27
N LYS A 216 -2.40 -3.95 -11.19
CA LYS A 216 -3.54 -4.50 -10.43
C LYS A 216 -4.25 -5.65 -11.15
N ASN A 217 -4.02 -5.81 -12.47
CA ASN A 217 -4.34 -7.01 -13.25
C ASN A 217 -5.84 -7.38 -13.31
N GLN A 218 -6.73 -6.38 -13.29
CA GLN A 218 -8.18 -6.61 -13.32
C GLN A 218 -8.63 -7.34 -14.61
N GLU A 219 -7.95 -7.10 -15.75
CA GLU A 219 -8.23 -7.82 -16.99
C GLU A 219 -8.08 -9.34 -16.84
N PHE A 220 -7.04 -9.79 -16.15
CA PHE A 220 -6.81 -11.20 -15.86
C PHE A 220 -7.97 -11.80 -15.03
N LEU A 221 -8.48 -11.05 -14.03
CA LEU A 221 -9.64 -11.47 -13.25
C LEU A 221 -10.90 -11.55 -14.11
N ILE A 222 -11.15 -10.58 -15.00
CA ILE A 222 -12.31 -10.59 -15.91
C ILE A 222 -12.25 -11.82 -16.82
N ARG A 223 -11.10 -12.19 -17.34
CA ARG A 223 -10.93 -13.40 -18.16
C ARG A 223 -11.19 -14.68 -17.36
N ALA A 224 -10.57 -14.81 -16.20
CA ALA A 224 -10.79 -15.96 -15.33
C ALA A 224 -12.28 -16.10 -14.90
N PHE A 225 -12.93 -14.98 -14.59
CA PHE A 225 -14.36 -14.94 -14.27
C PHE A 225 -15.23 -15.37 -15.46
N SER A 226 -14.91 -14.89 -16.67
CA SER A 226 -15.58 -15.32 -17.91
C SER A 226 -15.42 -16.82 -18.15
N ASN A 227 -14.18 -17.34 -18.03
CA ASN A 227 -13.86 -18.75 -18.25
C ASN A 227 -14.43 -19.68 -17.15
N ALA A 228 -14.66 -19.14 -15.97
CA ALA A 228 -15.34 -19.89 -14.91
C ALA A 228 -16.80 -20.20 -15.25
N ASN A 229 -17.42 -19.41 -16.11
CA ASN A 229 -18.81 -19.59 -16.62
C ASN A 229 -19.84 -19.82 -15.51
N LEU A 230 -19.76 -19.00 -14.45
CA LEU A 230 -20.64 -19.10 -13.29
C LEU A 230 -22.06 -18.61 -13.63
N THR A 231 -23.09 -19.38 -13.25
CA THR A 231 -24.47 -19.12 -13.68
C THR A 231 -25.05 -17.89 -12.97
N ASN A 232 -24.98 -17.84 -11.64
CA ASN A 232 -25.56 -16.78 -10.81
C ASN A 232 -24.43 -16.09 -10.00
N ALA A 233 -23.52 -15.41 -10.71
CA ALA A 233 -22.43 -14.71 -10.08
C ALA A 233 -22.18 -13.35 -10.73
N HIS A 234 -21.77 -12.37 -9.92
CA HIS A 234 -21.42 -11.03 -10.35
C HIS A 234 -20.00 -10.65 -9.84
N LEU A 235 -19.31 -9.82 -10.59
CA LEU A 235 -18.00 -9.28 -10.24
C LEU A 235 -18.06 -7.75 -10.14
N LEU A 236 -17.74 -7.21 -8.96
CA LEU A 236 -17.62 -5.79 -8.72
C LEU A 236 -16.14 -5.36 -8.80
N ILE A 237 -15.86 -4.33 -9.57
CA ILE A 237 -14.52 -3.75 -9.70
C ILE A 237 -14.59 -2.29 -9.25
N CYS A 238 -14.05 -2.01 -8.06
CA CYS A 238 -14.00 -0.67 -7.48
C CYS A 238 -12.66 -0.02 -7.74
N GLY A 239 -12.67 1.13 -8.38
CA GLY A 239 -11.48 1.93 -8.62
C GLY A 239 -11.58 2.78 -9.87
N SER A 240 -10.62 3.65 -10.04
CA SER A 240 -10.46 4.48 -11.24
C SER A 240 -9.03 4.37 -11.76
N GLY A 241 -8.83 4.59 -13.04
CA GLY A 241 -7.50 4.56 -13.62
C GLY A 241 -7.53 4.49 -15.15
N ARG A 242 -6.35 4.49 -15.74
CA ARG A 242 -6.17 4.57 -17.21
C ARG A 242 -6.63 3.32 -17.97
N GLU A 243 -6.78 2.18 -17.29
CA GLU A 243 -7.22 0.93 -17.92
C GLU A 243 -8.75 0.83 -18.08
N LYS A 244 -9.53 1.85 -17.62
CA LYS A 244 -11.00 1.77 -17.61
C LYS A 244 -11.57 1.40 -18.98
N GLU A 245 -11.25 2.17 -20.03
CA GLU A 245 -11.76 1.94 -21.39
C GLU A 245 -11.34 0.58 -21.93
N HIS A 246 -10.11 0.16 -21.66
CA HIS A 246 -9.61 -1.16 -22.04
C HIS A 246 -10.42 -2.27 -21.36
N LEU A 247 -10.71 -2.15 -20.05
CA LEU A 247 -11.50 -3.14 -19.32
C LEU A 247 -12.96 -3.19 -19.83
N GLU A 248 -13.57 -2.05 -20.11
CA GLU A 248 -14.92 -1.97 -20.72
C GLU A 248 -14.96 -2.72 -22.06
N GLN A 249 -13.97 -2.51 -22.95
CA GLN A 249 -13.86 -3.23 -24.19
C GLN A 249 -13.71 -4.75 -23.97
N ARG A 250 -12.85 -5.17 -23.03
CA ARG A 250 -12.65 -6.61 -22.74
C ARG A 250 -13.92 -7.27 -22.21
N MET A 251 -14.71 -6.57 -21.38
CA MET A 251 -16.00 -7.08 -20.90
C MET A 251 -16.98 -7.35 -22.05
N GLN A 252 -17.02 -6.47 -23.06
CA GLN A 252 -17.86 -6.66 -24.25
C GLN A 252 -17.37 -7.84 -25.09
N GLU A 253 -16.07 -7.92 -25.39
CA GLU A 253 -15.46 -9.01 -26.15
C GLU A 253 -15.73 -10.39 -25.52
N LEU A 254 -15.65 -10.46 -24.19
CA LEU A 254 -15.88 -11.67 -23.41
C LEU A 254 -17.36 -11.93 -23.11
N LYS A 255 -18.27 -11.02 -23.49
CA LYS A 255 -19.72 -11.10 -23.28
C LYS A 255 -20.10 -11.25 -21.80
N VAL A 256 -19.40 -10.54 -20.90
CA VAL A 256 -19.65 -10.56 -19.45
C VAL A 256 -20.10 -9.21 -18.90
N ALA A 257 -20.42 -8.24 -19.75
CA ALA A 257 -20.79 -6.89 -19.35
C ALA A 257 -22.04 -6.81 -18.46
N GLU A 258 -22.92 -7.80 -18.51
CA GLU A 258 -24.10 -7.88 -17.62
C GLU A 258 -23.76 -8.38 -16.21
N LYS A 259 -22.63 -9.07 -16.05
CA LYS A 259 -22.19 -9.70 -14.78
C LYS A 259 -20.99 -9.01 -14.14
N VAL A 260 -20.24 -8.18 -14.88
CA VAL A 260 -19.06 -7.46 -14.40
C VAL A 260 -19.36 -5.98 -14.34
N HIS A 261 -19.20 -5.36 -13.17
CA HIS A 261 -19.57 -3.97 -12.90
C HIS A 261 -18.34 -3.14 -12.58
N LEU A 262 -17.99 -2.20 -13.46
CA LEU A 262 -16.95 -1.19 -13.19
C LEU A 262 -17.59 -0.01 -12.42
N LEU A 263 -17.41 0.02 -11.10
CA LEU A 263 -18.09 0.97 -10.21
C LEU A 263 -17.40 2.35 -10.14
N GLY A 264 -16.22 2.47 -10.76
CA GLY A 264 -15.41 3.68 -10.64
C GLY A 264 -14.89 3.91 -9.21
N PHE A 265 -14.49 5.14 -8.91
CA PHE A 265 -14.05 5.51 -7.56
C PHE A 265 -15.26 5.57 -6.62
N ARG A 266 -15.19 4.83 -5.52
CA ARG A 266 -16.25 4.74 -4.50
C ARG A 266 -15.71 5.20 -3.14
N ARG A 267 -16.55 5.87 -2.35
CA ARG A 267 -16.27 6.23 -0.96
C ARG A 267 -16.88 5.27 0.05
N ASP A 268 -17.85 4.49 -0.38
CA ASP A 268 -18.59 3.48 0.39
C ASP A 268 -17.99 2.06 0.21
N VAL A 269 -16.67 1.95 0.06
CA VAL A 269 -15.97 0.68 -0.19
C VAL A 269 -16.28 -0.35 0.89
N TYR A 270 -16.35 0.06 2.16
CA TYR A 270 -16.63 -0.87 3.26
C TYR A 270 -18.04 -1.46 3.19
N GLU A 271 -19.04 -0.67 2.75
CA GLU A 271 -20.38 -1.17 2.50
C GLU A 271 -20.39 -2.15 1.32
N LEU A 272 -19.64 -1.87 0.26
CA LEU A 272 -19.49 -2.75 -0.90
C LEU A 272 -18.81 -4.07 -0.52
N LEU A 273 -17.79 -4.05 0.32
CA LEU A 273 -17.19 -5.26 0.87
C LEU A 273 -18.23 -6.05 1.69
N LYS A 274 -18.98 -5.40 2.58
CA LYS A 274 -20.02 -6.05 3.42
C LYS A 274 -21.18 -6.63 2.62
N CYS A 275 -21.50 -6.12 1.44
CA CYS A 275 -22.55 -6.67 0.57
C CYS A 275 -22.06 -7.74 -0.44
N SER A 276 -20.75 -7.95 -0.50
CA SER A 276 -20.09 -8.98 -1.31
C SER A 276 -19.87 -10.29 -0.54
N ASP A 277 -19.45 -11.35 -1.23
CA ASP A 277 -19.24 -12.68 -0.67
C ASP A 277 -17.76 -13.09 -0.68
N VAL A 278 -17.00 -12.68 -1.68
CA VAL A 278 -15.59 -13.05 -1.85
C VAL A 278 -14.79 -11.87 -2.38
N PHE A 279 -13.64 -11.61 -1.77
CA PHE A 279 -12.66 -10.65 -2.29
C PHE A 279 -11.63 -11.35 -3.17
N VAL A 280 -11.36 -10.80 -4.37
CA VAL A 280 -10.36 -11.35 -5.30
C VAL A 280 -9.30 -10.30 -5.60
N PHE A 281 -8.03 -10.62 -5.37
CA PHE A 281 -6.93 -9.67 -5.52
C PHE A 281 -5.84 -10.20 -6.47
N PRO A 282 -5.96 -9.92 -7.79
CA PRO A 282 -5.10 -10.51 -8.83
C PRO A 282 -3.80 -9.73 -9.11
N SER A 283 -3.39 -8.84 -8.23
CA SER A 283 -2.23 -7.96 -8.42
C SER A 283 -0.95 -8.73 -8.76
N LYS A 284 -0.15 -8.15 -9.67
CA LYS A 284 1.17 -8.68 -10.05
C LYS A 284 2.29 -8.30 -9.08
N GLN A 285 2.08 -7.22 -8.32
CA GLN A 285 3.10 -6.70 -7.40
C GLN A 285 2.45 -5.80 -6.35
N GLU A 286 2.75 -6.05 -5.08
CA GLU A 286 2.40 -5.20 -3.94
C GLU A 286 3.59 -5.09 -2.96
N GLY A 287 3.55 -4.09 -2.09
CA GLY A 287 4.36 -4.08 -0.87
C GLY A 287 3.63 -4.81 0.24
N LEU A 288 2.58 -4.18 0.77
CA LEU A 288 1.55 -4.79 1.63
C LEU A 288 0.20 -4.16 1.25
N PRO A 289 -0.78 -4.93 0.73
CA PRO A 289 -1.98 -4.37 0.13
C PRO A 289 -3.05 -4.02 1.17
N VAL A 290 -3.31 -2.74 1.37
CA VAL A 290 -4.37 -2.23 2.26
C VAL A 290 -5.75 -2.78 1.88
N ALA A 291 -6.07 -2.84 0.58
CA ALA A 291 -7.37 -3.33 0.13
C ALA A 291 -7.63 -4.81 0.50
N LEU A 292 -6.59 -5.65 0.57
CA LEU A 292 -6.71 -7.02 1.04
C LEU A 292 -6.96 -7.05 2.56
N MET A 293 -6.25 -6.24 3.34
CA MET A 293 -6.47 -6.12 4.78
C MET A 293 -7.88 -5.58 5.09
N GLU A 294 -8.38 -4.61 4.31
CA GLU A 294 -9.75 -4.08 4.45
C GLU A 294 -10.81 -5.16 4.17
N ALA A 295 -10.60 -5.98 3.15
CA ALA A 295 -11.49 -7.10 2.84
C ALA A 295 -11.49 -8.16 3.95
N MET A 296 -10.31 -8.52 4.47
CA MET A 296 -10.18 -9.41 5.63
C MET A 296 -10.89 -8.84 6.87
N ALA A 297 -10.75 -7.52 7.13
CA ALA A 297 -11.42 -6.82 8.23
C ALA A 297 -12.94 -6.75 8.06
N ALA A 298 -13.42 -6.66 6.82
CA ALA A 298 -14.84 -6.77 6.50
C ALA A 298 -15.40 -8.19 6.73
N GLY A 299 -14.53 -9.18 6.94
CA GLY A 299 -14.88 -10.58 7.16
C GLY A 299 -15.00 -11.41 5.90
N LEU A 300 -14.52 -10.91 4.77
CA LEU A 300 -14.58 -11.65 3.50
C LEU A 300 -13.50 -12.72 3.42
N PRO A 301 -13.81 -13.88 2.86
CA PRO A 301 -12.83 -14.79 2.32
C PRO A 301 -12.08 -14.12 1.15
N CYS A 302 -10.79 -14.40 1.04
CA CYS A 302 -9.91 -13.71 0.10
C CYS A 302 -9.20 -14.71 -0.81
N ILE A 303 -9.31 -14.51 -2.13
CA ILE A 303 -8.51 -15.17 -3.15
C ILE A 303 -7.47 -14.16 -3.65
N ALA A 304 -6.19 -14.47 -3.59
CA ALA A 304 -5.16 -13.52 -3.98
C ALA A 304 -4.01 -14.18 -4.75
N SER A 305 -3.32 -13.39 -5.56
CA SER A 305 -2.10 -13.84 -6.23
C SER A 305 -0.98 -14.11 -5.21
N ARG A 306 -0.18 -15.16 -5.45
CA ARG A 306 0.96 -15.57 -4.62
C ARG A 306 2.17 -14.65 -4.84
N ILE A 307 2.07 -13.45 -4.31
CA ILE A 307 3.13 -12.43 -4.34
C ILE A 307 3.44 -11.95 -2.92
N ARG A 308 4.60 -11.31 -2.72
CA ARG A 308 4.95 -10.71 -1.44
C ARG A 308 3.85 -9.77 -0.96
N GLY A 309 3.69 -9.61 0.33
CA GLY A 309 2.59 -8.88 0.95
C GLY A 309 1.28 -9.68 0.98
N ASN A 310 0.84 -10.29 -0.12
CA ASN A 310 -0.31 -11.20 -0.09
C ASN A 310 0.01 -12.47 0.71
N VAL A 311 1.20 -13.05 0.49
CA VAL A 311 1.63 -14.24 1.24
C VAL A 311 1.87 -13.94 2.72
N ASP A 312 2.24 -12.71 3.06
CA ASP A 312 2.40 -12.28 4.45
C ASP A 312 1.05 -12.20 5.18
N LEU A 313 -0.03 -11.83 4.46
CA LEU A 313 -1.37 -11.70 4.99
C LEU A 313 -2.15 -13.01 5.01
N LEU A 314 -2.00 -13.84 3.97
CA LEU A 314 -2.76 -15.07 3.80
C LEU A 314 -1.94 -16.34 4.10
N GLU A 315 -0.64 -16.18 4.41
CA GLU A 315 0.31 -17.26 4.76
C GLU A 315 0.21 -18.49 3.81
N ASN A 316 -0.23 -19.62 4.34
CA ASN A 316 -0.34 -20.89 3.62
C ASN A 316 -1.76 -21.13 3.07
N SER A 317 -2.56 -20.08 2.87
CA SER A 317 -3.90 -20.25 2.34
C SER A 317 -3.88 -20.97 0.99
N ARG A 318 -4.79 -21.92 0.83
CA ARG A 318 -5.02 -22.61 -0.46
C ARG A 318 -5.65 -21.71 -1.51
N TYR A 319 -6.09 -20.52 -1.12
CA TYR A 319 -6.67 -19.50 -2.01
C TYR A 319 -5.63 -18.51 -2.55
N LEU A 320 -4.35 -18.81 -2.39
CA LEU A 320 -3.27 -18.14 -3.08
C LEU A 320 -2.99 -18.84 -4.41
N PHE A 321 -3.11 -18.13 -5.52
CA PHE A 321 -2.84 -18.64 -6.88
C PHE A 321 -1.57 -18.01 -7.49
N GLU A 322 -0.92 -18.73 -8.41
CA GLU A 322 0.24 -18.19 -9.13
C GLU A 322 -0.17 -17.03 -10.07
N PRO A 323 0.53 -15.88 -10.05
CA PRO A 323 0.07 -14.64 -10.71
C PRO A 323 -0.17 -14.73 -12.22
N ALA A 324 0.34 -15.76 -12.89
CA ALA A 324 0.16 -16.01 -14.33
C ALA A 324 -0.75 -17.21 -14.62
N ASP A 325 -1.23 -17.92 -13.60
CA ASP A 325 -2.07 -19.12 -13.77
C ASP A 325 -3.56 -18.75 -13.72
N GLU A 326 -4.11 -18.48 -14.90
CA GLU A 326 -5.55 -18.18 -15.07
C GLU A 326 -6.43 -19.41 -14.77
N SER A 327 -5.92 -20.63 -15.04
CA SER A 327 -6.65 -21.85 -14.80
C SER A 327 -6.85 -22.10 -13.30
N GLU A 328 -5.81 -21.82 -12.50
CA GLU A 328 -5.88 -21.95 -11.04
C GLU A 328 -6.89 -20.94 -10.47
N LEU A 329 -6.84 -19.65 -10.87
CA LEU A 329 -7.85 -18.67 -10.44
C LEU A 329 -9.27 -19.09 -10.88
N CYS A 330 -9.44 -19.52 -12.13
CA CYS A 330 -10.72 -20.01 -12.62
C CYS A 330 -11.28 -21.18 -11.77
N GLN A 331 -10.41 -22.12 -11.37
CA GLN A 331 -10.81 -23.24 -10.52
C GLN A 331 -11.19 -22.76 -9.12
N LEU A 332 -10.44 -21.85 -8.51
CA LEU A 332 -10.79 -21.27 -7.19
C LEU A 332 -12.14 -20.55 -7.21
N LEU A 333 -12.44 -19.80 -8.27
CA LEU A 333 -13.76 -19.16 -8.42
C LEU A 333 -14.89 -20.21 -8.50
N LYS A 334 -14.67 -21.31 -9.22
CA LYS A 334 -15.63 -22.44 -9.30
C LYS A 334 -15.81 -23.16 -7.97
N ASP A 335 -14.73 -23.43 -7.26
CA ASP A 335 -14.77 -24.13 -5.98
C ASP A 335 -15.61 -23.35 -4.97
N VAL A 336 -15.43 -22.03 -4.89
CA VAL A 336 -16.26 -21.17 -4.04
C VAL A 336 -17.73 -21.18 -4.49
N ALA A 337 -17.99 -21.07 -5.79
CA ALA A 337 -19.35 -21.09 -6.31
C ALA A 337 -20.07 -22.45 -6.06
N ASN A 338 -19.32 -23.55 -5.95
CA ASN A 338 -19.81 -24.88 -5.60
C ASN A 338 -19.94 -25.13 -4.09
N GLY A 339 -19.77 -24.09 -3.26
CA GLY A 339 -19.98 -24.17 -1.82
C GLY A 339 -18.81 -24.81 -1.04
N VAL A 340 -17.60 -24.81 -1.60
CA VAL A 340 -16.43 -25.21 -0.82
C VAL A 340 -16.29 -24.25 0.36
N GLN A 341 -16.31 -24.82 1.58
CA GLN A 341 -16.31 -24.04 2.81
C GLN A 341 -15.04 -23.19 2.94
N ILE A 342 -15.22 -21.88 2.99
CA ILE A 342 -14.19 -20.87 3.07
C ILE A 342 -14.14 -20.18 4.46
N GLU A 343 -15.06 -20.59 5.35
CA GLU A 343 -15.26 -19.97 6.68
C GLU A 343 -14.05 -20.10 7.61
N GLN A 344 -13.31 -21.21 7.50
CA GLN A 344 -12.08 -21.41 8.29
C GLN A 344 -11.01 -20.37 7.92
N GLU A 345 -10.92 -20.00 6.64
CA GLU A 345 -10.01 -18.95 6.18
C GLU A 345 -10.35 -17.58 6.79
N CYS A 346 -11.65 -17.27 6.93
CA CYS A 346 -12.07 -16.01 7.56
C CYS A 346 -11.68 -15.93 9.04
N ALA A 347 -11.66 -17.05 9.75
CA ALA A 347 -11.22 -17.08 11.13
C ALA A 347 -9.70 -16.86 11.24
N GLN A 348 -8.92 -17.51 10.37
CA GLN A 348 -7.46 -17.33 10.29
C GLN A 348 -7.11 -15.90 9.88
N ASN A 349 -7.81 -15.34 8.89
CA ASN A 349 -7.64 -13.96 8.45
C ASN A 349 -7.88 -12.95 9.58
N ARG A 350 -8.90 -13.15 10.41
CA ARG A 350 -9.16 -12.28 11.58
C ARG A 350 -8.06 -12.35 12.63
N GLU A 351 -7.50 -13.53 12.89
CA GLU A 351 -6.37 -13.67 13.84
C GLU A 351 -5.11 -12.98 13.29
N MET A 352 -4.84 -13.18 12.00
CA MET A 352 -3.72 -12.53 11.31
C MET A 352 -3.83 -11.00 11.39
N LEU A 353 -5.03 -10.44 11.18
CA LEU A 353 -5.26 -8.99 11.18
C LEU A 353 -4.97 -8.30 12.51
N LYS A 354 -4.92 -9.02 13.63
CA LYS A 354 -4.53 -8.41 14.92
C LYS A 354 -3.15 -7.76 14.86
N ARG A 355 -2.22 -8.35 14.09
CA ARG A 355 -0.87 -7.80 13.89
C ARG A 355 -0.86 -6.52 13.06
N TYR A 356 -1.87 -6.37 12.19
CA TYR A 356 -2.01 -5.27 11.23
C TYR A 356 -3.07 -4.25 11.66
N ASP A 357 -3.60 -4.36 12.89
CA ASP A 357 -4.50 -3.34 13.44
C ASP A 357 -3.75 -2.04 13.69
N THR A 358 -4.35 -0.92 13.33
CA THR A 358 -3.72 0.41 13.42
C THR A 358 -3.19 0.71 14.83
N GLU A 359 -3.87 0.24 15.90
CA GLU A 359 -3.41 0.46 17.28
C GLU A 359 -2.06 -0.26 17.51
N ASN A 360 -1.95 -1.54 17.12
CA ASN A 360 -0.74 -2.35 17.29
C ASN A 360 0.42 -1.83 16.43
N VAL A 361 0.13 -1.44 15.19
CA VAL A 361 1.13 -0.82 14.28
C VAL A 361 1.65 0.49 14.88
N SER A 362 0.76 1.32 15.43
CA SER A 362 1.14 2.59 16.05
C SER A 362 2.04 2.39 17.28
N GLU A 363 1.73 1.41 18.11
CA GLU A 363 2.54 1.09 19.29
C GLU A 363 3.94 0.59 18.87
N TYR A 364 4.00 -0.30 17.90
CA TYR A 364 5.27 -0.76 17.32
C TYR A 364 6.10 0.39 16.76
N MET A 365 5.49 1.26 15.93
CA MET A 365 6.21 2.39 15.33
C MET A 365 6.68 3.40 16.39
N LYS A 366 5.90 3.60 17.44
CA LYS A 366 6.32 4.42 18.58
C LYS A 366 7.60 3.86 19.23
N CYS A 367 7.68 2.55 19.45
CA CYS A 367 8.89 1.90 19.97
C CYS A 367 10.08 2.09 19.04
N VAL A 368 9.88 1.94 17.71
CA VAL A 368 10.94 2.20 16.72
C VAL A 368 11.43 3.65 16.80
N TYR A 369 10.52 4.62 16.87
CA TYR A 369 10.92 6.03 17.00
C TYR A 369 11.62 6.32 18.33
N MET A 370 11.20 5.75 19.44
CA MET A 370 11.87 5.89 20.74
C MET A 370 13.30 5.33 20.67
N GLU A 371 13.48 4.15 20.11
CA GLU A 371 14.81 3.55 19.96
C GLU A 371 15.73 4.40 19.06
N VAL A 372 15.21 4.83 17.90
CA VAL A 372 16.02 5.49 16.87
C VAL A 372 16.28 6.97 17.16
N LEU A 373 15.29 7.71 17.68
CA LEU A 373 15.37 9.16 17.87
C LEU A 373 15.83 9.57 19.29
N ILE A 374 15.63 8.70 20.28
CA ILE A 374 15.91 9.01 21.70
C ILE A 374 17.05 8.14 22.23
N GLY A 375 17.27 6.95 21.63
CA GLY A 375 18.28 5.98 22.06
C GLY A 375 17.84 5.14 23.24
N GLU A 376 16.55 5.17 23.61
CA GLU A 376 15.96 4.31 24.63
C GLU A 376 15.68 2.93 24.02
N LYS A 377 16.28 1.88 24.61
CA LYS A 377 15.94 0.49 24.32
C LYS A 377 15.00 0.01 25.42
N GLU A 378 13.80 -0.47 25.04
CA GLU A 378 12.98 -1.26 25.95
C GLU A 378 13.61 -2.62 26.25
#